data_fd378d81d2a01b9f11b6f124fbaded9b
#
_entry.id   fd378d81d2a01b9f11b6f124fbaded9b
#
_cell.length_a   1.000
_cell.length_b   1.000
_cell.length_c   1.000
_cell.angle_alpha   90.00
_cell.angle_beta   90.00
_cell.angle_gamma   90.00
#
_symmetry.space_group_name_H-M   'P 1'
#
loop_
_entity.id
_entity.type
_entity.pdbx_description
1 polymer ?
#
loop_
_entity_poly.entity_id
_entity_poly.type
_entity_poly.pdbx_seq_one_letter_code
_entity_poly.pdbx_strand_id
1 'polypeptide(L)'
;MEQKSITIALIYDFDGTLSPGNMQEYDFIPAVGKSNKEFWSEANSLAEEQDADMVLTYMARMIQEAKSKGLSLRREAFQESGRRVSLYPGVRDWFGRINRYGERHGVRILHYINSSGLKEIIEGTEIAHEFRKIYACSFLYDVDGIAYWPAVAVNYTNKTQFIFKINKGVESVFDSKLVNRYIPENERPVPFKRMIYVGDGTTDIPCMRLVKSSGGHSIAVYNPEQKGARRELGSLIHDNRVSHVCPADYTEGSEMDILVKTIIDKIVVDHRLEQL
;
A
#
# COMPACT_ATOMS: atom_id res chain seq x y z
N MET A 1 -13.52 -29.45 -17.78
CA MET A 1 -13.57 -27.99 -17.54
C MET A 1 -12.36 -27.66 -16.69
N GLU A 2 -11.43 -26.85 -17.18
CA GLU A 2 -10.32 -26.38 -16.38
C GLU A 2 -10.89 -25.54 -15.23
N GLN A 3 -10.62 -25.96 -14.01
CA GLN A 3 -11.05 -25.27 -12.80
C GLN A 3 -10.30 -23.94 -12.77
N LYS A 4 -11.00 -22.84 -13.05
CA LYS A 4 -10.42 -21.49 -13.08
C LYS A 4 -9.78 -21.22 -11.72
N SER A 5 -8.47 -21.10 -11.67
CA SER A 5 -7.70 -20.83 -10.44
C SER A 5 -8.27 -19.63 -9.70
N ILE A 6 -8.51 -19.77 -8.41
CA ILE A 6 -8.99 -18.68 -7.55
C ILE A 6 -7.90 -17.61 -7.50
N THR A 7 -8.28 -16.35 -7.70
CA THR A 7 -7.36 -15.22 -7.51
C THR A 7 -7.65 -14.53 -6.20
N ILE A 8 -6.62 -14.33 -5.37
CA ILE A 8 -6.65 -13.55 -4.13
C ILE A 8 -5.74 -12.34 -4.31
N ALA A 9 -6.19 -11.15 -3.92
CA ALA A 9 -5.36 -9.96 -3.85
C ALA A 9 -4.92 -9.68 -2.42
N LEU A 10 -3.59 -9.57 -2.22
CA LEU A 10 -2.99 -8.96 -1.04
C LEU A 10 -2.64 -7.52 -1.39
N ILE A 11 -3.19 -6.57 -0.65
CA ILE A 11 -3.06 -5.14 -0.90
C ILE A 11 -2.40 -4.53 0.33
N TYR A 12 -1.28 -3.86 0.12
CA TYR A 12 -0.47 -3.30 1.20
C TYR A 12 -0.40 -1.78 1.11
N ASP A 13 -0.47 -1.10 2.25
CA ASP A 13 0.23 0.18 2.36
C ASP A 13 1.75 -0.07 2.35
N PHE A 14 2.56 0.97 2.25
CA PHE A 14 4.01 0.82 2.18
C PHE A 14 4.70 1.33 3.45
N ASP A 15 4.58 2.63 3.75
CA ASP A 15 5.18 3.28 4.92
C ASP A 15 4.49 2.80 6.20
N GLY A 16 5.25 2.41 7.22
CA GLY A 16 4.72 1.80 8.45
C GLY A 16 4.23 0.35 8.29
N THR A 17 4.07 -0.12 7.04
CA THR A 17 3.52 -1.44 6.72
C THR A 17 4.57 -2.42 6.21
N LEU A 18 5.25 -2.13 5.11
CA LEU A 18 6.38 -2.92 4.57
C LEU A 18 7.74 -2.32 4.95
N SER A 19 7.77 -1.02 5.20
CA SER A 19 8.90 -0.24 5.69
C SER A 19 8.59 0.36 7.06
N PRO A 20 9.54 0.40 8.02
CA PRO A 20 9.28 0.90 9.38
C PRO A 20 9.12 2.44 9.48
N GLY A 21 9.48 3.19 8.43
CA GLY A 21 9.37 4.65 8.37
C GLY A 21 8.84 5.12 7.05
N ASN A 22 8.67 6.46 6.89
CA ASN A 22 8.28 7.03 5.61
C ASN A 22 9.46 6.94 4.64
N MET A 23 9.19 6.53 3.41
CA MET A 23 10.22 6.28 2.41
C MET A 23 11.11 7.50 2.09
N GLN A 24 10.59 8.72 2.23
CA GLN A 24 11.33 9.96 2.02
C GLN A 24 12.42 10.19 3.08
N GLU A 25 12.29 9.56 4.25
CA GLU A 25 13.16 9.76 5.42
C GLU A 25 14.51 9.04 5.28
N TYR A 26 14.60 8.04 4.40
CA TYR A 26 15.81 7.25 4.23
C TYR A 26 16.88 7.92 3.36
N ASP A 27 16.48 8.82 2.45
CA ASP A 27 17.42 9.46 1.53
C ASP A 27 17.05 10.90 1.18
N PHE A 28 15.85 11.16 0.69
CA PHE A 28 15.45 12.47 0.17
C PHE A 28 15.54 13.57 1.23
N ILE A 29 14.94 13.38 2.40
CA ILE A 29 14.92 14.40 3.47
C ILE A 29 16.34 14.70 3.97
N PRO A 30 17.19 13.71 4.27
CA PRO A 30 18.61 13.96 4.55
C PRO A 30 19.35 14.69 3.43
N ALA A 31 19.09 14.33 2.17
CA ALA A 31 19.75 14.96 1.01
C ALA A 31 19.43 16.45 0.87
N VAL A 32 18.22 16.88 1.25
CA VAL A 32 17.88 18.32 1.29
C VAL A 32 18.40 19.02 2.55
N GLY A 33 19.08 18.30 3.44
CA GLY A 33 19.72 18.86 4.65
C GLY A 33 18.74 19.18 5.77
N LYS A 34 17.62 18.47 5.83
CA LYS A 34 16.60 18.61 6.89
C LYS A 34 16.52 17.36 7.75
N SER A 35 16.08 17.55 9.00
CA SER A 35 15.57 16.44 9.82
C SER A 35 14.16 16.05 9.39
N ASN A 36 13.76 14.81 9.65
CA ASN A 36 12.40 14.31 9.40
C ASN A 36 11.36 15.23 10.06
N LYS A 37 11.61 15.62 11.31
CA LYS A 37 10.71 16.51 12.08
C LYS A 37 10.52 17.87 11.39
N GLU A 38 11.60 18.49 10.93
CA GLU A 38 11.53 19.80 10.26
C GLU A 38 10.74 19.69 8.96
N PHE A 39 11.07 18.71 8.10
CA PHE A 39 10.40 18.56 6.81
C PHE A 39 8.88 18.33 6.97
N TRP A 40 8.50 17.38 7.84
CA TRP A 40 7.09 17.07 8.04
C TRP A 40 6.34 18.19 8.77
N SER A 41 6.98 18.88 9.74
CA SER A 41 6.36 20.02 10.41
C SER A 41 6.07 21.15 9.43
N GLU A 42 7.02 21.49 8.52
CA GLU A 42 6.82 22.52 7.51
C GLU A 42 5.72 22.14 6.50
N ALA A 43 5.69 20.88 6.04
CA ALA A 43 4.64 20.41 5.14
C ALA A 43 3.25 20.48 5.79
N ASN A 44 3.16 20.06 7.05
CA ASN A 44 1.90 20.07 7.81
C ASN A 44 1.44 21.51 8.11
N SER A 45 2.35 22.39 8.54
CA SER A 45 2.03 23.81 8.77
C SER A 45 1.51 24.47 7.50
N LEU A 46 2.15 24.21 6.36
CA LEU A 46 1.70 24.74 5.08
C LEU A 46 0.29 24.23 4.71
N ALA A 47 0.02 22.95 4.98
CA ALA A 47 -1.30 22.37 4.74
C ALA A 47 -2.37 23.05 5.62
N GLU A 48 -2.06 23.27 6.90
CA GLU A 48 -2.97 23.92 7.86
C GLU A 48 -3.22 25.39 7.48
N GLU A 49 -2.16 26.16 7.21
CA GLU A 49 -2.25 27.59 6.85
C GLU A 49 -3.04 27.85 5.57
N GLN A 50 -2.98 26.94 4.62
CA GLN A 50 -3.60 27.08 3.29
C GLN A 50 -4.90 26.27 3.14
N ASP A 51 -5.34 25.57 4.20
CA ASP A 51 -6.46 24.61 4.13
C ASP A 51 -6.30 23.63 2.96
N ALA A 52 -5.09 23.04 2.84
CA ALA A 52 -4.67 22.25 1.70
C ALA A 52 -4.50 20.76 2.05
N ASP A 53 -4.53 19.91 1.02
CA ASP A 53 -4.27 18.48 1.16
C ASP A 53 -2.81 18.22 1.57
N MET A 54 -2.60 17.48 2.67
CA MET A 54 -1.28 17.18 3.24
C MET A 54 -0.38 16.42 2.26
N VAL A 55 -0.95 15.57 1.41
CA VAL A 55 -0.20 14.81 0.41
C VAL A 55 0.32 15.75 -0.67
N LEU A 56 -0.54 16.65 -1.16
CA LEU A 56 -0.14 17.66 -2.16
C LEU A 56 0.90 18.61 -1.60
N THR A 57 0.78 19.00 -0.32
CA THR A 57 1.77 19.92 0.29
C THR A 57 3.13 19.27 0.47
N TYR A 58 3.23 18.01 0.96
CA TYR A 58 4.54 17.38 1.04
C TYR A 58 5.17 17.17 -0.34
N MET A 59 4.39 16.80 -1.37
CA MET A 59 4.91 16.66 -2.74
C MET A 59 5.41 18.01 -3.30
N ALA A 60 4.67 19.09 -3.05
CA ALA A 60 5.13 20.44 -3.43
C ALA A 60 6.41 20.81 -2.71
N ARG A 61 6.52 20.53 -1.40
CA ARG A 61 7.74 20.75 -0.62
C ARG A 61 8.93 19.95 -1.16
N MET A 62 8.73 18.69 -1.54
CA MET A 62 9.79 17.90 -2.17
C MET A 62 10.37 18.62 -3.42
N ILE A 63 9.51 19.11 -4.31
CA ILE A 63 9.96 19.85 -5.50
C ILE A 63 10.71 21.14 -5.12
N GLN A 64 10.18 21.92 -4.17
CA GLN A 64 10.77 23.18 -3.74
C GLN A 64 12.15 22.97 -3.11
N GLU A 65 12.26 22.01 -2.17
CA GLU A 65 13.51 21.70 -1.48
C GLU A 65 14.57 21.15 -2.44
N ALA A 66 14.20 20.22 -3.32
CA ALA A 66 15.13 19.72 -4.33
C ALA A 66 15.67 20.83 -5.22
N LYS A 67 14.80 21.74 -5.71
CA LYS A 67 15.22 22.91 -6.49
C LYS A 67 16.16 23.83 -5.71
N SER A 68 15.85 24.11 -4.45
CA SER A 68 16.67 25.00 -3.61
C SER A 68 18.08 24.46 -3.35
N LYS A 69 18.22 23.13 -3.36
CA LYS A 69 19.50 22.43 -3.10
C LYS A 69 20.18 21.94 -4.39
N GLY A 70 19.62 22.20 -5.56
CA GLY A 70 20.15 21.73 -6.83
C GLY A 70 20.14 20.20 -6.98
N LEU A 71 19.24 19.51 -6.27
CA LEU A 71 19.08 18.06 -6.38
C LEU A 71 18.29 17.71 -7.65
N SER A 72 18.60 16.55 -8.20
CA SER A 72 17.91 16.03 -9.37
C SER A 72 16.44 15.70 -9.06
N LEU A 73 15.54 16.22 -9.91
CA LEU A 73 14.12 15.90 -9.90
C LEU A 73 13.75 14.88 -11.00
N ARG A 74 14.73 14.17 -11.54
CA ARG A 74 14.48 13.11 -12.52
C ARG A 74 13.90 11.88 -11.82
N ARG A 75 13.11 11.11 -12.56
CA ARG A 75 12.49 9.85 -12.07
C ARG A 75 13.53 8.92 -11.47
N GLU A 76 14.66 8.77 -12.16
CA GLU A 76 15.73 7.87 -11.75
C GLU A 76 16.36 8.26 -10.41
N ALA A 77 16.39 9.57 -10.09
CA ALA A 77 16.89 10.05 -8.80
C ALA A 77 15.98 9.61 -7.64
N PHE A 78 14.66 9.68 -7.83
CA PHE A 78 13.70 9.15 -6.84
C PHE A 78 13.77 7.62 -6.73
N GLN A 79 13.95 6.91 -7.84
CA GLN A 79 14.14 5.46 -7.81
C GLN A 79 15.44 5.07 -7.10
N GLU A 80 16.52 5.82 -7.28
CA GLU A 80 17.77 5.59 -6.54
C GLU A 80 17.57 5.73 -5.01
N SER A 81 16.77 6.70 -4.58
CA SER A 81 16.38 6.84 -3.17
C SER A 81 15.64 5.59 -2.66
N GLY A 82 14.88 4.93 -3.51
CA GLY A 82 14.17 3.68 -3.19
C GLY A 82 15.09 2.53 -2.76
N ARG A 83 16.31 2.48 -3.29
CA ARG A 83 17.30 1.46 -2.92
C ARG A 83 17.78 1.54 -1.46
N ARG A 84 17.58 2.69 -0.83
CA ARG A 84 17.98 2.95 0.57
C ARG A 84 16.88 2.70 1.57
N VAL A 85 15.68 2.40 1.11
CA VAL A 85 14.53 2.15 1.97
C VAL A 85 14.72 0.85 2.74
N SER A 86 14.62 0.93 4.07
CA SER A 86 14.63 -0.24 4.93
C SER A 86 13.29 -0.95 4.90
N LEU A 87 13.32 -2.27 4.96
CA LEU A 87 12.12 -3.12 4.99
C LEU A 87 12.01 -3.81 6.34
N TYR A 88 10.78 -4.09 6.78
CA TYR A 88 10.55 -4.90 7.96
C TYR A 88 11.12 -6.32 7.82
N PRO A 89 11.39 -7.02 8.94
CA PRO A 89 11.90 -8.40 8.92
C PRO A 89 11.04 -9.32 8.05
N GLY A 90 11.69 -10.11 7.20
CA GLY A 90 11.06 -11.13 6.36
C GLY A 90 10.35 -10.63 5.10
N VAL A 91 10.23 -9.31 4.87
CA VAL A 91 9.51 -8.75 3.70
C VAL A 91 10.12 -9.23 2.38
N ARG A 92 11.47 -9.35 2.29
CA ARG A 92 12.15 -9.80 1.07
C ARG A 92 11.70 -11.18 0.59
N ASP A 93 11.48 -12.09 1.52
CA ASP A 93 11.13 -13.49 1.21
C ASP A 93 9.61 -13.74 1.24
N TRP A 94 8.85 -12.76 1.74
CA TRP A 94 7.42 -12.84 1.97
C TRP A 94 6.63 -13.21 0.72
N PHE A 95 6.80 -12.46 -0.35
CA PHE A 95 6.01 -12.58 -1.57
C PHE A 95 6.16 -13.97 -2.20
N GLY A 96 7.40 -14.40 -2.41
CA GLY A 96 7.69 -15.73 -2.94
C GLY A 96 7.18 -16.87 -2.04
N ARG A 97 7.22 -16.71 -0.71
CA ARG A 97 6.69 -17.70 0.23
C ARG A 97 5.16 -17.79 0.17
N ILE A 98 4.46 -16.68 0.15
CA ILE A 98 3.00 -16.63 0.07
C ILE A 98 2.50 -17.08 -1.30
N ASN A 99 3.20 -16.73 -2.38
CA ASN A 99 2.90 -17.22 -3.73
C ASN A 99 2.96 -18.76 -3.77
N ARG A 100 4.07 -19.37 -3.30
CA ARG A 100 4.20 -20.83 -3.23
C ARG A 100 3.14 -21.49 -2.33
N TYR A 101 2.74 -20.81 -1.24
CA TYR A 101 1.66 -21.30 -0.40
C TYR A 101 0.34 -21.33 -1.16
N GLY A 102 -0.01 -20.23 -1.85
CA GLY A 102 -1.20 -20.14 -2.68
C GLY A 102 -1.25 -21.20 -3.78
N GLU A 103 -0.16 -21.37 -4.52
CA GLU A 103 -0.04 -22.37 -5.60
C GLU A 103 -0.34 -23.79 -5.10
N ARG A 104 0.19 -24.18 -3.93
CA ARG A 104 -0.09 -25.50 -3.32
C ARG A 104 -1.57 -25.70 -2.98
N HIS A 105 -2.33 -24.63 -2.80
CA HIS A 105 -3.77 -24.65 -2.51
C HIS A 105 -4.64 -24.34 -3.73
N GLY A 106 -4.05 -24.28 -4.95
CA GLY A 106 -4.76 -23.98 -6.19
C GLY A 106 -5.20 -22.53 -6.32
N VAL A 107 -4.49 -21.60 -5.67
CA VAL A 107 -4.78 -20.17 -5.61
C VAL A 107 -3.67 -19.37 -6.28
N ARG A 108 -4.04 -18.39 -7.10
CA ARG A 108 -3.15 -17.37 -7.60
C ARG A 108 -3.18 -16.17 -6.65
N ILE A 109 -2.03 -15.81 -6.10
CA ILE A 109 -1.87 -14.60 -5.30
C ILE A 109 -1.41 -13.44 -6.19
N LEU A 110 -2.03 -12.26 -6.02
CA LEU A 110 -1.60 -11.02 -6.64
C LEU A 110 -1.31 -10.00 -5.55
N HIS A 111 -0.14 -9.38 -5.62
CA HIS A 111 0.30 -8.36 -4.68
C HIS A 111 0.12 -6.96 -5.27
N TYR A 112 -0.40 -6.02 -4.47
CA TYR A 112 -0.64 -4.63 -4.85
C TYR A 112 -0.15 -3.69 -3.77
N ILE A 113 0.36 -2.53 -4.18
CA ILE A 113 0.57 -1.39 -3.28
C ILE A 113 -0.58 -0.39 -3.43
N ASN A 114 -1.01 0.17 -2.29
CA ASN A 114 -1.97 1.27 -2.19
C ASN A 114 -1.50 2.25 -1.12
N SER A 115 -0.59 3.17 -1.48
CA SER A 115 0.19 3.98 -0.56
C SER A 115 0.06 5.49 -0.81
N SER A 116 0.16 6.27 0.27
CA SER A 116 0.31 7.73 0.20
C SER A 116 1.75 8.19 -0.03
N GLY A 117 2.70 7.26 -0.08
CA GLY A 117 4.10 7.51 -0.44
C GLY A 117 4.31 7.71 -1.94
N LEU A 118 5.55 7.94 -2.35
CA LEU A 118 5.90 8.24 -3.73
C LEU A 118 6.19 6.96 -4.54
N LYS A 119 5.44 6.78 -5.61
CA LYS A 119 5.55 5.62 -6.50
C LYS A 119 6.95 5.41 -7.05
N GLU A 120 7.61 6.48 -7.46
CA GLU A 120 8.96 6.44 -7.99
C GLU A 120 9.96 5.87 -6.99
N ILE A 121 9.82 6.21 -5.69
CA ILE A 121 10.67 5.64 -4.64
C ILE A 121 10.35 4.15 -4.47
N ILE A 122 9.07 3.77 -4.43
CA ILE A 122 8.67 2.36 -4.31
C ILE A 122 9.19 1.54 -5.50
N GLU A 123 9.11 2.08 -6.73
CA GLU A 123 9.65 1.43 -7.93
C GLU A 123 11.16 1.20 -7.89
N GLY A 124 11.88 1.98 -7.08
CA GLY A 124 13.31 1.83 -6.86
C GLY A 124 13.69 0.78 -5.80
N THR A 125 12.74 0.29 -5.04
CA THR A 125 12.99 -0.73 -4.00
C THR A 125 13.27 -2.11 -4.59
N GLU A 126 14.00 -2.93 -3.86
CA GLU A 126 14.32 -4.30 -4.25
C GLU A 126 13.09 -5.21 -4.43
N ILE A 127 11.94 -4.86 -3.81
CA ILE A 127 10.70 -5.63 -3.87
C ILE A 127 9.69 -5.12 -4.92
N ALA A 128 10.03 -4.07 -5.67
CA ALA A 128 9.11 -3.43 -6.62
C ALA A 128 8.54 -4.40 -7.66
N HIS A 129 9.34 -5.38 -8.08
CA HIS A 129 8.98 -6.39 -9.09
C HIS A 129 7.94 -7.42 -8.60
N GLU A 130 7.68 -7.50 -7.31
CA GLU A 130 6.71 -8.42 -6.71
C GLU A 130 5.25 -7.93 -6.89
N PHE A 131 5.07 -6.64 -7.19
CA PHE A 131 3.75 -6.05 -7.26
C PHE A 131 3.17 -6.07 -8.66
N ARG A 132 1.96 -6.60 -8.79
CA ARG A 132 1.16 -6.51 -10.02
C ARG A 132 0.92 -5.06 -10.41
N LYS A 133 0.66 -4.19 -9.43
CA LYS A 133 0.48 -2.74 -9.62
C LYS A 133 0.81 -1.98 -8.34
N ILE A 134 1.46 -0.84 -8.52
CA ILE A 134 1.72 0.14 -7.48
C ILE A 134 0.78 1.32 -7.70
N TYR A 135 -0.19 1.49 -6.80
CA TYR A 135 -1.02 2.67 -6.70
C TYR A 135 -0.45 3.53 -5.58
N ALA A 136 0.17 4.65 -5.94
CA ALA A 136 0.82 5.57 -5.02
C ALA A 136 0.87 6.98 -5.62
N CYS A 137 1.26 7.96 -4.83
CA CYS A 137 1.50 9.31 -5.33
C CYS A 137 2.56 9.30 -6.41
N SER A 138 2.47 10.19 -7.38
CA SER A 138 3.49 10.32 -8.44
C SER A 138 3.54 11.73 -8.99
N PHE A 139 4.62 12.05 -9.69
CA PHE A 139 4.81 13.34 -10.35
C PHE A 139 4.49 13.28 -11.85
N LEU A 140 4.08 14.44 -12.41
CA LEU A 140 4.20 14.73 -13.83
C LEU A 140 5.64 15.16 -14.12
N TYR A 141 6.10 14.75 -15.29
CA TYR A 141 7.44 15.04 -15.80
C TYR A 141 7.33 15.90 -17.07
N ASP A 142 8.21 16.89 -17.20
CA ASP A 142 8.32 17.67 -18.42
C ASP A 142 9.07 16.92 -19.52
N VAL A 143 9.34 17.61 -20.64
CA VAL A 143 10.04 17.04 -21.81
C VAL A 143 11.49 16.65 -21.51
N ASP A 144 12.09 17.24 -20.48
CA ASP A 144 13.45 16.94 -20.03
C ASP A 144 13.47 15.84 -18.95
N GLY A 145 12.31 15.28 -18.59
CA GLY A 145 12.15 14.27 -17.57
C GLY A 145 12.25 14.79 -16.14
N ILE A 146 11.99 16.09 -15.92
CA ILE A 146 12.04 16.74 -14.61
C ILE A 146 10.64 16.78 -13.99
N ALA A 147 10.52 16.31 -12.75
CA ALA A 147 9.28 16.39 -12.00
C ALA A 147 8.89 17.84 -11.71
N TYR A 148 7.65 18.22 -12.04
CA TYR A 148 7.21 19.59 -11.86
C TYR A 148 5.87 19.76 -11.15
N TRP A 149 5.00 18.72 -11.12
CA TRP A 149 3.68 18.79 -10.53
C TRP A 149 3.21 17.40 -10.04
N PRO A 150 2.39 17.30 -8.97
CA PRO A 150 1.77 16.05 -8.60
C PRO A 150 0.83 15.54 -9.71
N ALA A 151 1.05 14.31 -10.19
CA ALA A 151 0.20 13.65 -11.17
C ALA A 151 -0.93 12.86 -10.48
N VAL A 152 -0.58 12.22 -9.35
CA VAL A 152 -1.49 11.41 -8.54
C VAL A 152 -1.22 11.75 -7.08
N ALA A 153 -2.27 12.07 -6.35
CA ALA A 153 -2.25 12.16 -4.89
C ALA A 153 -3.15 11.05 -4.32
N VAL A 154 -2.61 10.26 -3.42
CA VAL A 154 -3.30 9.16 -2.74
C VAL A 154 -3.39 9.51 -1.27
N ASN A 155 -4.59 9.82 -0.80
CA ASN A 155 -4.86 10.21 0.57
C ASN A 155 -6.01 9.38 1.18
N TYR A 156 -6.45 9.71 2.38
CA TYR A 156 -7.42 8.98 3.21
C TYR A 156 -8.54 8.27 2.43
N THR A 157 -9.48 9.04 1.87
CA THR A 157 -10.68 8.47 1.25
C THR A 157 -10.45 8.05 -0.20
N ASN A 158 -9.56 8.72 -0.93
CA ASN A 158 -9.31 8.35 -2.31
C ASN A 158 -8.48 7.06 -2.44
N LYS A 159 -7.80 6.58 -1.37
CA LYS A 159 -7.23 5.22 -1.33
C LYS A 159 -8.27 4.15 -1.71
N THR A 160 -9.52 4.32 -1.32
CA THR A 160 -10.59 3.33 -1.59
C THR A 160 -10.87 3.13 -3.07
N GLN A 161 -10.67 4.14 -3.92
CA GLN A 161 -10.86 4.01 -5.37
C GLN A 161 -9.99 2.89 -5.97
N PHE A 162 -8.78 2.69 -5.44
CA PHE A 162 -7.85 1.68 -5.94
C PHE A 162 -8.30 0.26 -5.57
N ILE A 163 -9.00 0.10 -4.44
CA ILE A 163 -9.64 -1.17 -4.08
C ILE A 163 -10.71 -1.54 -5.13
N PHE A 164 -11.53 -0.56 -5.56
CA PHE A 164 -12.50 -0.78 -6.65
C PHE A 164 -11.81 -1.06 -7.99
N LYS A 165 -10.68 -0.42 -8.28
CA LYS A 165 -9.89 -0.71 -9.48
C LYS A 165 -9.37 -2.15 -9.48
N ILE A 166 -8.80 -2.61 -8.35
CA ILE A 166 -8.34 -4.00 -8.18
C ILE A 166 -9.52 -4.97 -8.34
N ASN A 167 -10.66 -4.66 -7.71
CA ASN A 167 -11.89 -5.47 -7.80
C ASN A 167 -12.31 -5.74 -9.25
N LYS A 168 -12.19 -4.73 -10.11
CA LYS A 168 -12.62 -4.77 -11.52
C LYS A 168 -11.49 -5.02 -12.50
N GLY A 169 -10.24 -5.24 -12.02
CA GLY A 169 -9.08 -5.48 -12.88
C GLY A 169 -8.64 -4.27 -13.70
N VAL A 170 -8.90 -3.05 -13.22
CA VAL A 170 -8.56 -1.79 -13.89
C VAL A 170 -7.21 -1.31 -13.40
N GLU A 171 -6.15 -1.49 -14.18
CA GLU A 171 -4.79 -1.09 -13.77
C GLU A 171 -4.47 0.38 -14.05
N SER A 172 -5.16 1.01 -14.99
CA SER A 172 -4.96 2.41 -15.34
C SER A 172 -5.55 3.34 -14.28
N VAL A 173 -4.72 4.28 -13.77
CA VAL A 173 -5.19 5.34 -12.86
C VAL A 173 -6.15 6.29 -13.57
N PHE A 174 -5.85 6.60 -14.81
CA PHE A 174 -6.62 7.52 -15.67
C PHE A 174 -8.01 6.98 -16.03
N ASP A 175 -8.19 5.66 -16.17
CA ASP A 175 -9.43 5.10 -16.66
C ASP A 175 -10.54 5.08 -15.60
N SER A 176 -11.40 6.10 -15.68
CA SER A 176 -12.59 6.23 -14.84
C SER A 176 -13.82 5.49 -15.41
N LYS A 177 -13.85 5.24 -16.73
CA LYS A 177 -14.98 4.57 -17.37
C LYS A 177 -15.06 3.10 -16.99
N LEU A 178 -13.92 2.40 -17.03
CA LEU A 178 -13.86 0.98 -16.68
C LEU A 178 -14.15 0.75 -15.19
N VAL A 179 -13.68 1.63 -14.29
CA VAL A 179 -13.98 1.48 -12.85
C VAL A 179 -15.45 1.67 -12.53
N ASN A 180 -16.16 2.49 -13.30
CA ASN A 180 -17.61 2.73 -13.13
C ASN A 180 -18.50 1.73 -13.87
N ARG A 181 -17.92 0.93 -14.78
CA ARG A 181 -18.69 -0.09 -15.51
C ARG A 181 -19.29 -1.11 -14.53
N TYR A 182 -20.57 -1.43 -14.74
CA TYR A 182 -21.19 -2.53 -14.00
C TYR A 182 -20.57 -3.87 -14.43
N ILE A 183 -20.10 -4.63 -13.45
CA ILE A 183 -19.60 -6.01 -13.61
C ILE A 183 -20.26 -6.84 -12.52
N PRO A 184 -21.04 -7.89 -12.83
CA PRO A 184 -21.60 -8.81 -11.85
C PRO A 184 -20.51 -9.32 -10.89
N GLU A 185 -20.84 -9.54 -9.63
CA GLU A 185 -19.84 -9.86 -8.62
C GLU A 185 -19.05 -11.13 -8.92
N ASN A 186 -19.71 -12.15 -9.45
CA ASN A 186 -19.12 -13.43 -9.85
C ASN A 186 -18.20 -13.34 -11.08
N GLU A 187 -18.28 -12.24 -11.86
CA GLU A 187 -17.44 -11.97 -13.03
C GLU A 187 -16.26 -11.07 -12.72
N ARG A 188 -16.21 -10.49 -11.52
CA ARG A 188 -15.10 -9.60 -11.13
C ARG A 188 -13.80 -10.37 -10.99
N PRO A 189 -12.68 -9.85 -11.54
CA PRO A 189 -11.36 -10.50 -11.46
C PRO A 189 -10.94 -10.81 -10.02
N VAL A 190 -11.17 -9.88 -9.09
CA VAL A 190 -10.92 -10.07 -7.65
C VAL A 190 -12.13 -9.57 -6.85
N PRO A 191 -13.11 -10.40 -6.51
CA PRO A 191 -14.18 -10.04 -5.60
C PRO A 191 -13.65 -9.59 -4.24
N PHE A 192 -14.32 -8.66 -3.56
CA PHE A 192 -13.88 -8.14 -2.26
C PHE A 192 -13.62 -9.24 -1.23
N LYS A 193 -14.44 -10.28 -1.20
CA LYS A 193 -14.28 -11.45 -0.31
C LYS A 193 -12.96 -12.23 -0.52
N ARG A 194 -12.24 -11.95 -1.60
CA ARG A 194 -10.91 -12.51 -1.90
C ARG A 194 -9.81 -11.47 -1.79
N MET A 195 -10.05 -10.40 -1.03
CA MET A 195 -9.05 -9.38 -0.75
C MET A 195 -8.58 -9.45 0.69
N ILE A 196 -7.29 -9.25 0.89
CA ILE A 196 -6.64 -9.07 2.18
C ILE A 196 -5.94 -7.71 2.13
N TYR A 197 -6.40 -6.75 2.92
CA TYR A 197 -5.79 -5.42 3.01
C TYR A 197 -4.91 -5.34 4.25
N VAL A 198 -3.68 -4.88 4.09
CA VAL A 198 -2.69 -4.73 5.15
C VAL A 198 -2.25 -3.26 5.21
N GLY A 199 -2.32 -2.63 6.37
CA GLY A 199 -1.89 -1.25 6.57
C GLY A 199 -1.62 -0.96 8.04
N ASP A 200 -0.98 0.16 8.36
CA ASP A 200 -0.55 0.49 9.71
C ASP A 200 -1.34 1.65 10.34
N GLY A 201 -1.91 2.51 9.52
CA GLY A 201 -2.29 3.83 9.95
C GLY A 201 -3.74 4.24 9.74
N THR A 202 -4.01 5.44 10.22
CA THR A 202 -5.34 6.08 10.12
C THR A 202 -5.77 6.30 8.68
N THR A 203 -4.82 6.46 7.74
CA THR A 203 -5.10 6.62 6.31
C THR A 203 -5.67 5.36 5.68
N ASP A 204 -5.44 4.18 6.28
CA ASP A 204 -5.88 2.88 5.77
C ASP A 204 -7.25 2.46 6.28
N ILE A 205 -7.73 3.08 7.37
CA ILE A 205 -9.01 2.72 8.00
C ILE A 205 -10.17 2.65 7.00
N PRO A 206 -10.35 3.61 6.06
CA PRO A 206 -11.42 3.52 5.08
C PRO A 206 -11.30 2.28 4.18
N CYS A 207 -10.09 1.93 3.75
CA CYS A 207 -9.82 0.74 2.94
C CYS A 207 -10.04 -0.55 3.74
N MET A 208 -9.53 -0.62 4.97
CA MET A 208 -9.72 -1.75 5.88
C MET A 208 -11.20 -2.02 6.12
N ARG A 209 -11.95 -0.96 6.43
CA ARG A 209 -13.40 -1.05 6.66
C ARG A 209 -14.15 -1.49 5.40
N LEU A 210 -13.82 -0.90 4.24
CA LEU A 210 -14.43 -1.28 2.96
C LEU A 210 -14.23 -2.76 2.67
N VAL A 211 -12.98 -3.25 2.72
CA VAL A 211 -12.67 -4.65 2.45
C VAL A 211 -13.38 -5.57 3.43
N LYS A 212 -13.29 -5.29 4.75
CA LYS A 212 -13.94 -6.07 5.79
C LYS A 212 -15.46 -6.10 5.62
N SER A 213 -16.12 -4.95 5.45
CA SER A 213 -17.58 -4.87 5.32
C SER A 213 -18.11 -5.53 4.04
N SER A 214 -17.25 -5.71 3.04
CA SER A 214 -17.56 -6.40 1.78
C SER A 214 -17.17 -7.87 1.78
N GLY A 215 -16.90 -8.47 2.95
CA GLY A 215 -16.63 -9.89 3.13
C GLY A 215 -15.16 -10.30 2.96
N GLY A 216 -14.25 -9.37 2.72
CA GLY A 216 -12.80 -9.61 2.72
C GLY A 216 -12.18 -9.48 4.11
N HIS A 217 -10.85 -9.47 4.16
CA HIS A 217 -10.09 -9.40 5.40
C HIS A 217 -9.21 -8.16 5.45
N SER A 218 -9.06 -7.57 6.62
CA SER A 218 -8.15 -6.45 6.85
C SER A 218 -7.29 -6.70 8.07
N ILE A 219 -6.01 -6.32 7.97
CA ILE A 219 -4.99 -6.53 8.99
C ILE A 219 -4.36 -5.18 9.27
N ALA A 220 -4.48 -4.69 10.50
CA ALA A 220 -3.71 -3.56 10.95
C ALA A 220 -2.38 -4.06 11.51
N VAL A 221 -1.28 -3.51 11.01
CA VAL A 221 0.06 -3.86 11.49
C VAL A 221 0.64 -2.74 12.34
N TYR A 222 1.54 -3.09 13.23
CA TYR A 222 2.25 -2.13 14.07
C TYR A 222 3.73 -2.47 14.14
N ASN A 223 4.55 -1.43 14.36
CA ASN A 223 5.97 -1.62 14.64
C ASN A 223 6.14 -2.29 16.01
N PRO A 224 6.70 -3.51 16.09
CA PRO A 224 6.85 -4.24 17.35
C PRO A 224 7.82 -3.54 18.32
N GLU A 225 8.70 -2.67 17.84
CA GLU A 225 9.64 -1.90 18.66
C GLU A 225 8.97 -0.70 19.35
N GLN A 226 7.81 -0.25 18.85
CA GLN A 226 7.07 0.90 19.39
C GLN A 226 6.20 0.46 20.59
N LYS A 227 6.56 0.94 21.77
CA LYS A 227 5.79 0.65 22.99
C LYS A 227 4.36 1.18 22.90
N GLY A 228 3.38 0.32 23.18
CA GLY A 228 1.96 0.70 23.22
C GLY A 228 1.23 0.59 21.87
N ALA A 229 1.93 0.45 20.75
CA ALA A 229 1.34 0.41 19.41
C ALA A 229 0.24 -0.66 19.26
N ARG A 230 0.43 -1.87 19.81
CA ARG A 230 -0.61 -2.92 19.82
C ARG A 230 -1.90 -2.47 20.51
N ARG A 231 -1.80 -1.72 21.60
CA ARG A 231 -2.96 -1.25 22.37
C ARG A 231 -3.72 -0.15 21.63
N GLU A 232 -2.99 0.75 20.98
CA GLU A 232 -3.59 1.82 20.14
C GLU A 232 -4.41 1.25 19.00
N LEU A 233 -3.87 0.28 18.28
CA LEU A 233 -4.59 -0.40 17.19
C LEU A 233 -5.69 -1.36 17.69
N GLY A 234 -5.63 -1.82 18.95
CA GLY A 234 -6.67 -2.68 19.54
C GLY A 234 -8.06 -2.04 19.53
N SER A 235 -8.14 -0.71 19.61
CA SER A 235 -9.41 0.02 19.50
C SER A 235 -10.09 -0.19 18.13
N LEU A 236 -9.32 -0.35 17.06
CA LEU A 236 -9.87 -0.58 15.72
C LEU A 236 -10.64 -1.91 15.58
N ILE A 237 -10.25 -2.93 16.36
CA ILE A 237 -11.01 -4.19 16.43
C ILE A 237 -12.33 -3.96 17.16
N HIS A 238 -12.27 -3.29 18.32
CA HIS A 238 -13.45 -2.99 19.13
C HIS A 238 -14.47 -2.16 18.36
N ASP A 239 -14.00 -1.17 17.60
CA ASP A 239 -14.82 -0.31 16.75
C ASP A 239 -15.27 -0.97 15.44
N ASN A 240 -14.97 -2.25 15.26
CA ASN A 240 -15.30 -3.04 14.07
C ASN A 240 -14.69 -2.49 12.75
N ARG A 241 -13.55 -1.78 12.83
CA ARG A 241 -12.89 -1.14 11.68
C ARG A 241 -11.90 -2.06 10.96
N VAL A 242 -11.31 -3.02 11.69
CA VAL A 242 -10.33 -3.97 11.16
C VAL A 242 -10.66 -5.40 11.59
N SER A 243 -10.22 -6.41 10.83
CA SER A 243 -10.43 -7.81 11.17
C SER A 243 -9.42 -8.33 12.19
N HIS A 244 -8.14 -7.98 12.02
CA HIS A 244 -7.02 -8.46 12.82
C HIS A 244 -5.98 -7.36 13.06
N VAL A 245 -5.19 -7.54 14.12
CA VAL A 245 -4.03 -6.68 14.46
C VAL A 245 -2.84 -7.59 14.74
N CYS A 246 -1.70 -7.37 14.10
CA CYS A 246 -0.49 -8.14 14.36
C CYS A 246 0.79 -7.29 14.18
N PRO A 247 1.95 -7.74 14.69
CA PRO A 247 3.23 -7.08 14.43
C PRO A 247 3.55 -7.03 12.93
N ALA A 248 4.26 -5.98 12.49
CA ALA A 248 4.86 -5.90 11.16
C ALA A 248 6.12 -6.79 11.08
N ASP A 249 5.93 -8.07 11.23
CA ASP A 249 6.95 -9.12 11.11
C ASP A 249 6.49 -10.14 10.07
N TYR A 250 7.18 -10.15 8.93
CA TYR A 250 6.88 -10.98 7.77
C TYR A 250 7.76 -12.22 7.69
N THR A 251 8.46 -12.59 8.77
CA THR A 251 9.28 -13.81 8.80
C THR A 251 8.42 -15.07 8.76
N GLU A 252 8.99 -16.17 8.32
CA GLU A 252 8.30 -17.46 8.30
C GLU A 252 7.92 -17.91 9.72
N GLY A 253 6.67 -18.31 9.91
CA GLY A 253 6.14 -18.73 11.21
C GLY A 253 5.77 -17.57 12.15
N SER A 254 5.90 -16.30 11.73
CA SER A 254 5.42 -15.15 12.49
C SER A 254 3.89 -15.13 12.60
N GLU A 255 3.36 -14.27 13.49
CA GLU A 255 1.91 -14.07 13.63
C GLU A 255 1.28 -13.65 12.29
N MET A 256 1.94 -12.77 11.51
CA MET A 256 1.49 -12.35 10.18
C MET A 256 1.50 -13.53 9.18
N ASP A 257 2.55 -14.33 9.16
CA ASP A 257 2.66 -15.48 8.25
C ASP A 257 1.57 -16.51 8.50
N ILE A 258 1.35 -16.87 9.76
CA ILE A 258 0.28 -17.79 10.16
C ILE A 258 -1.10 -17.23 9.84
N LEU A 259 -1.34 -15.95 10.17
CA LEU A 259 -2.62 -15.28 9.94
C LEU A 259 -2.99 -15.25 8.46
N VAL A 260 -2.08 -14.79 7.60
CA VAL A 260 -2.35 -14.68 6.15
C VAL A 260 -2.58 -16.06 5.52
N LYS A 261 -1.81 -17.07 5.89
CA LYS A 261 -2.02 -18.45 5.43
C LYS A 261 -3.40 -18.97 5.85
N THR A 262 -3.79 -18.74 7.10
CA THR A 262 -5.11 -19.14 7.63
C THR A 262 -6.25 -18.43 6.89
N ILE A 263 -6.10 -17.16 6.55
CA ILE A 263 -7.09 -16.42 5.75
C ILE A 263 -7.18 -16.98 4.33
N ILE A 264 -6.05 -17.33 3.70
CA ILE A 264 -6.03 -17.96 2.38
C ILE A 264 -6.79 -19.29 2.44
N ASP A 265 -6.54 -20.14 3.44
CA ASP A 265 -7.24 -21.42 3.61
C ASP A 265 -8.75 -21.21 3.77
N LYS A 266 -9.15 -20.23 4.60
CA LYS A 266 -10.56 -19.87 4.75
C LYS A 266 -11.20 -19.48 3.43
N ILE A 267 -10.57 -18.60 2.65
CA ILE A 267 -11.08 -18.16 1.34
C ILE A 267 -11.23 -19.36 0.39
N VAL A 268 -10.29 -20.30 0.41
CA VAL A 268 -10.37 -21.54 -0.39
C VAL A 268 -11.55 -22.41 0.02
N VAL A 269 -11.76 -22.59 1.32
CA VAL A 269 -12.90 -23.38 1.86
C VAL A 269 -14.23 -22.72 1.51
N ASP A 270 -14.35 -21.40 1.75
CA ASP A 270 -15.55 -20.63 1.43
C ASP A 270 -15.90 -20.73 -0.07
N HIS A 271 -14.87 -20.61 -0.93
CA HIS A 271 -15.08 -20.76 -2.37
C HIS A 271 -15.57 -22.16 -2.77
N ARG A 272 -15.04 -23.22 -2.13
CA ARG A 272 -15.51 -24.60 -2.41
C ARG A 272 -16.96 -24.78 -2.00
N LEU A 273 -17.36 -24.22 -0.85
CA LEU A 273 -18.75 -24.27 -0.40
C LEU A 273 -19.71 -23.55 -1.34
N GLU A 274 -19.28 -22.46 -1.97
CA GLU A 274 -20.08 -21.73 -2.97
C GLU A 274 -20.29 -22.51 -4.28
N GLN A 275 -19.50 -23.54 -4.53
CA GLN A 275 -19.63 -24.38 -5.75
C GLN A 275 -20.52 -25.61 -5.53
N LEU A 276 -20.88 -25.92 -4.28
CA LEU A 276 -21.80 -26.99 -3.91
C LEU A 276 -23.26 -26.55 -4.01
#